data_b8438b7a050c624290e51892adfabf71
#
_entry.id   b8438b7a050c624290e51892adfabf71
#
_cell.length_a   1.000
_cell.length_b   1.000
_cell.length_c   1.000
_cell.angle_alpha   90.00
_cell.angle_beta   90.00
_cell.angle_gamma   90.00
#
_symmetry.space_group_name_H-M   'P 1'
#
loop_
_entity.id
_entity.type
_entity.pdbx_description
1 polymer ?
#
loop_
_entity_poly.entity_id
_entity_poly.type
_entity_poly.pdbx_seq_one_letter_code
_entity_poly.pdbx_strand_id
1 'polypeptide(L)'
;MSTAIKLGILGYGNLGKATELSIKANEDMELVAIFTRRNPSELKAQTDTKIVSVEELSNYKDKIDILILCGGSATDLPHQTPEFAKSFNVIDSFDTHARIPEHFSNVNKSAKETNHIALISCGWDPGLFSLNRLMADSFLPNGNSYTFWGKGVSQGHSDAIRRIKGVKNGVQYTVPNEESINRVRKGENPKLNTREKHLRECFVVAEEGANKEEIEKEIKNMKNYFDEYDTTVNFITEEELKKNHSKMPHGGFVLRSGKTGLNGENNEIIEYSLRLDSNPEFTASVLTAYARAVYKLKEKGDFGAKTVFDIPPALLSKKSQEELLKEML
;
A
#
# COMPACT_ATOMS: atom_id res chain seq x y z
N MET A 1 -29.46 -16.06 5.17
CA MET A 1 -28.37 -15.59 4.32
C MET A 1 -27.82 -14.32 4.97
N SER A 2 -26.52 -14.24 5.23
CA SER A 2 -25.91 -13.00 5.72
C SER A 2 -26.11 -11.92 4.63
N THR A 3 -26.54 -10.72 5.03
CA THR A 3 -26.61 -9.58 4.11
C THR A 3 -25.19 -9.24 3.65
N ALA A 4 -25.01 -9.02 2.34
CA ALA A 4 -23.71 -8.60 1.79
C ALA A 4 -23.24 -7.29 2.42
N ILE A 5 -21.95 -7.15 2.67
CA ILE A 5 -21.31 -5.92 3.17
C ILE A 5 -21.35 -4.87 2.06
N LYS A 6 -21.97 -3.74 2.30
CA LYS A 6 -22.18 -2.67 1.32
C LYS A 6 -21.01 -1.70 1.32
N LEU A 7 -20.28 -1.66 0.22
CA LEU A 7 -19.06 -0.88 0.08
C LEU A 7 -19.24 0.28 -0.89
N GLY A 8 -18.58 1.40 -0.61
CA GLY A 8 -18.37 2.50 -1.54
C GLY A 8 -16.87 2.69 -1.81
N ILE A 9 -16.53 3.21 -2.97
CA ILE A 9 -15.16 3.60 -3.33
C ILE A 9 -15.11 5.10 -3.55
N LEU A 10 -14.17 5.81 -2.91
CA LEU A 10 -13.88 7.20 -3.19
C LEU A 10 -12.52 7.33 -3.89
N GLY A 11 -12.55 7.81 -5.13
CA GLY A 11 -11.39 7.91 -6.01
C GLY A 11 -11.32 6.75 -7.01
N TYR A 12 -11.22 7.07 -8.30
CA TYR A 12 -11.25 6.07 -9.37
C TYR A 12 -10.01 6.15 -10.27
N GLY A 13 -8.83 6.08 -9.62
CA GLY A 13 -7.52 5.86 -10.22
C GLY A 13 -7.19 4.37 -10.33
N ASN A 14 -5.90 4.03 -10.40
CA ASN A 14 -5.46 2.62 -10.48
C ASN A 14 -5.94 1.80 -9.28
N LEU A 15 -5.81 2.34 -8.06
CA LEU A 15 -6.25 1.66 -6.85
C LEU A 15 -7.79 1.52 -6.81
N GLY A 16 -8.55 2.56 -7.17
CA GLY A 16 -10.01 2.49 -7.18
C GLY A 16 -10.55 1.47 -8.17
N LYS A 17 -9.96 1.40 -9.38
CA LYS A 17 -10.29 0.38 -10.38
C LYS A 17 -9.98 -1.03 -9.90
N ALA A 18 -8.82 -1.21 -9.26
CA ALA A 18 -8.43 -2.49 -8.68
C ALA A 18 -9.37 -2.88 -7.51
N THR A 19 -9.79 -1.92 -6.68
CA THR A 19 -10.71 -2.15 -5.56
C THR A 19 -12.10 -2.57 -6.07
N GLU A 20 -12.60 -2.01 -7.16
CA GLU A 20 -13.84 -2.44 -7.81
C GLU A 20 -13.79 -3.93 -8.16
N LEU A 21 -12.72 -4.38 -8.81
CA LEU A 21 -12.55 -5.79 -9.18
C LEU A 21 -12.36 -6.70 -7.96
N SER A 22 -11.62 -6.22 -6.96
CA SER A 22 -11.43 -6.97 -5.71
C SER A 22 -12.75 -7.17 -4.96
N ILE A 23 -13.60 -6.16 -4.88
CA ILE A 23 -14.95 -6.28 -4.27
C ILE A 23 -15.78 -7.29 -5.07
N LYS A 24 -15.79 -7.20 -6.39
CA LYS A 24 -16.53 -8.12 -7.27
C LYS A 24 -16.12 -9.58 -7.08
N ALA A 25 -14.86 -9.84 -6.74
CA ALA A 25 -14.35 -11.17 -6.48
C ALA A 25 -14.77 -11.75 -5.11
N ASN A 26 -15.41 -10.94 -4.23
CA ASN A 26 -15.86 -11.34 -2.90
C ASN A 26 -17.38 -11.45 -2.83
N GLU A 27 -17.92 -12.66 -2.76
CA GLU A 27 -19.36 -12.96 -2.78
C GLU A 27 -20.13 -12.40 -1.57
N ASP A 28 -19.44 -12.11 -0.48
CA ASP A 28 -20.00 -11.53 0.75
C ASP A 28 -20.02 -10.00 0.74
N MET A 29 -19.71 -9.37 -0.42
CA MET A 29 -19.60 -7.92 -0.58
C MET A 29 -20.39 -7.43 -1.78
N GLU A 30 -20.89 -6.19 -1.67
CA GLU A 30 -21.60 -5.46 -2.72
C GLU A 30 -21.00 -4.07 -2.89
N LEU A 31 -20.62 -3.72 -4.12
CA LEU A 31 -20.21 -2.36 -4.43
C LEU A 31 -21.43 -1.51 -4.82
N VAL A 32 -21.81 -0.59 -3.93
CA VAL A 32 -23.01 0.27 -4.09
C VAL A 32 -22.78 1.38 -5.11
N ALA A 33 -21.62 2.06 -5.03
CA ALA A 33 -21.25 3.15 -5.93
C ALA A 33 -19.75 3.47 -5.87
N ILE A 34 -19.27 4.12 -6.93
CA ILE A 34 -17.94 4.70 -7.05
C ILE A 34 -18.08 6.21 -7.07
N PHE A 35 -17.36 6.90 -6.17
CA PHE A 35 -17.41 8.37 -6.06
C PHE A 35 -16.14 8.99 -6.63
N THR A 36 -16.31 10.10 -7.36
CA THR A 36 -15.21 10.80 -8.03
C THR A 36 -15.38 12.30 -8.01
N ARG A 37 -14.25 13.03 -8.00
CA ARG A 37 -14.22 14.49 -8.21
C ARG A 37 -14.20 14.87 -9.71
N ARG A 38 -13.89 13.90 -10.57
CA ARG A 38 -13.94 14.09 -12.03
C ARG A 38 -15.37 13.99 -12.50
N ASN A 39 -15.64 14.48 -13.71
CA ASN A 39 -16.95 14.30 -14.32
C ASN A 39 -17.31 12.81 -14.47
N PRO A 40 -18.36 12.30 -13.78
CA PRO A 40 -18.71 10.88 -13.85
C PRO A 40 -18.99 10.36 -15.25
N SER A 41 -19.55 11.21 -16.14
CA SER A 41 -19.89 10.84 -17.52
C SER A 41 -18.68 10.54 -18.41
N GLU A 42 -17.49 11.00 -18.01
CA GLU A 42 -16.21 10.75 -18.71
C GLU A 42 -15.52 9.48 -18.26
N LEU A 43 -16.08 8.80 -17.25
CA LEU A 43 -15.50 7.61 -16.66
C LEU A 43 -16.38 6.40 -16.95
N LYS A 44 -15.74 5.26 -17.14
CA LYS A 44 -16.42 3.98 -17.30
C LYS A 44 -15.95 3.02 -16.22
N ALA A 45 -16.91 2.49 -15.45
CA ALA A 45 -16.66 1.42 -14.50
C ALA A 45 -16.25 0.14 -15.24
N GLN A 46 -15.52 -0.73 -14.56
CA GLN A 46 -15.14 -2.05 -15.07
C GLN A 46 -16.24 -3.10 -14.86
N THR A 47 -17.18 -2.78 -13.97
CA THR A 47 -18.39 -3.57 -13.71
C THR A 47 -19.63 -2.73 -14.03
N ASP A 48 -20.84 -3.21 -13.70
CA ASP A 48 -22.09 -2.48 -13.86
C ASP A 48 -22.32 -1.43 -12.75
N THR A 49 -21.30 -1.14 -11.94
CA THR A 49 -21.43 -0.19 -10.83
C THR A 49 -21.49 1.24 -11.33
N LYS A 50 -22.40 2.02 -10.78
CA LYS A 50 -22.54 3.43 -11.13
C LYS A 50 -21.38 4.27 -10.57
N ILE A 51 -20.94 5.23 -11.36
CA ILE A 51 -20.00 6.28 -10.97
C ILE A 51 -20.80 7.55 -10.68
N VAL A 52 -20.54 8.18 -9.55
CA VAL A 52 -21.31 9.30 -9.00
C VAL A 52 -20.35 10.42 -8.59
N SER A 53 -20.81 11.69 -8.62
CA SER A 53 -20.05 12.80 -8.08
C SER A 53 -19.82 12.63 -6.59
N VAL A 54 -18.65 13.01 -6.09
CA VAL A 54 -18.36 13.03 -4.64
C VAL A 54 -19.32 13.95 -3.88
N GLU A 55 -19.88 14.95 -4.52
CA GLU A 55 -20.88 15.87 -3.94
C GLU A 55 -22.16 15.15 -3.50
N GLU A 56 -22.49 14.04 -4.14
CA GLU A 56 -23.63 13.20 -3.79
C GLU A 56 -23.36 12.18 -2.68
N LEU A 57 -22.12 12.04 -2.21
CA LEU A 57 -21.72 11.02 -1.24
C LEU A 57 -22.57 11.06 0.04
N SER A 58 -22.98 12.25 0.49
CA SER A 58 -23.83 12.42 1.67
C SER A 58 -25.18 11.68 1.57
N ASN A 59 -25.70 11.45 0.36
CA ASN A 59 -26.95 10.73 0.09
C ASN A 59 -26.81 9.21 0.25
N TYR A 60 -25.61 8.73 0.59
CA TYR A 60 -25.28 7.30 0.70
C TYR A 60 -24.92 6.87 2.13
N LYS A 61 -25.06 7.74 3.14
CA LYS A 61 -24.70 7.44 4.52
C LYS A 61 -25.37 6.17 5.06
N ASP A 62 -26.64 5.95 4.73
CA ASP A 62 -27.40 4.79 5.17
C ASP A 62 -27.36 3.62 4.16
N LYS A 63 -26.59 3.76 3.08
CA LYS A 63 -26.52 2.79 1.98
C LYS A 63 -25.17 2.08 1.90
N ILE A 64 -24.15 2.60 2.59
CA ILE A 64 -22.78 2.11 2.57
C ILE A 64 -22.37 1.78 4.00
N ASP A 65 -21.90 0.56 4.22
CA ASP A 65 -21.34 0.14 5.50
C ASP A 65 -19.92 0.67 5.69
N ILE A 66 -19.09 0.58 4.63
CA ILE A 66 -17.69 1.00 4.63
C ILE A 66 -17.38 1.77 3.35
N LEU A 67 -16.71 2.91 3.47
CA LEU A 67 -16.17 3.70 2.36
C LEU A 67 -14.66 3.45 2.24
N ILE A 68 -14.21 2.91 1.12
CA ILE A 68 -12.79 2.70 0.81
C ILE A 68 -12.24 3.93 0.09
N LEU A 69 -11.23 4.55 0.69
CA LEU A 69 -10.62 5.78 0.19
C LEU A 69 -9.41 5.45 -0.67
N CYS A 70 -9.53 5.68 -1.98
CA CYS A 70 -8.51 5.38 -3.00
C CYS A 70 -7.86 6.66 -3.56
N GLY A 71 -7.84 7.73 -2.77
CA GLY A 71 -7.18 8.99 -3.10
C GLY A 71 -5.65 8.91 -2.99
N GLY A 72 -4.95 9.95 -3.47
CA GLY A 72 -3.50 10.07 -3.35
C GLY A 72 -3.05 10.16 -1.90
N SER A 73 -2.09 9.32 -1.51
CA SER A 73 -1.62 9.24 -0.12
C SER A 73 -1.05 10.56 0.39
N ALA A 74 -0.23 11.24 -0.42
CA ALA A 74 0.41 12.50 0.00
C ALA A 74 -0.53 13.71 -0.07
N THR A 75 -1.55 13.69 -0.93
CA THR A 75 -2.35 14.87 -1.29
C THR A 75 -3.80 14.80 -0.83
N ASP A 76 -4.44 13.65 -0.98
CA ASP A 76 -5.88 13.50 -0.72
C ASP A 76 -6.17 12.93 0.66
N LEU A 77 -5.58 11.80 1.02
CA LEU A 77 -5.90 11.06 2.25
C LEU A 77 -5.69 11.84 3.54
N PRO A 78 -4.68 12.74 3.68
CA PRO A 78 -4.53 13.54 4.90
C PRO A 78 -5.75 14.40 5.24
N HIS A 79 -6.54 14.76 4.24
CA HIS A 79 -7.75 15.57 4.38
C HIS A 79 -9.01 14.72 4.30
N GLN A 80 -9.08 13.79 3.34
CA GLN A 80 -10.27 12.97 3.10
C GLN A 80 -10.56 12.01 4.25
N THR A 81 -9.56 11.33 4.78
CA THR A 81 -9.81 10.31 5.82
C THR A 81 -10.42 10.92 7.08
N PRO A 82 -9.88 11.98 7.70
CA PRO A 82 -10.51 12.58 8.87
C PRO A 82 -11.85 13.26 8.55
N GLU A 83 -12.07 13.77 7.34
CA GLU A 83 -13.33 14.36 6.95
C GLU A 83 -14.44 13.30 6.83
N PHE A 84 -14.19 12.23 6.05
CA PHE A 84 -15.21 11.21 5.82
C PHE A 84 -15.43 10.28 7.01
N ALA A 85 -14.45 10.12 7.90
CA ALA A 85 -14.60 9.42 9.16
C ALA A 85 -15.68 10.03 10.08
N LYS A 86 -16.09 11.28 9.85
CA LYS A 86 -17.21 11.91 10.57
C LYS A 86 -18.58 11.40 10.13
N SER A 87 -18.67 10.73 8.99
CA SER A 87 -19.96 10.35 8.41
C SER A 87 -20.03 8.90 7.91
N PHE A 88 -18.88 8.22 7.84
CA PHE A 88 -18.75 6.85 7.34
C PHE A 88 -17.73 6.08 8.16
N ASN A 89 -17.88 4.76 8.21
CA ASN A 89 -16.74 3.92 8.53
C ASN A 89 -15.82 3.91 7.30
N VAL A 90 -14.54 4.17 7.48
CA VAL A 90 -13.59 4.35 6.38
C VAL A 90 -12.39 3.43 6.47
N ILE A 91 -11.77 3.18 5.32
CA ILE A 91 -10.48 2.50 5.24
C ILE A 91 -9.61 3.22 4.20
N ASP A 92 -8.32 3.43 4.51
CA ASP A 92 -7.37 4.05 3.61
C ASP A 92 -6.04 3.28 3.50
N SER A 93 -5.27 3.64 2.48
CA SER A 93 -3.92 3.12 2.24
C SER A 93 -2.85 4.22 2.40
N PHE A 94 -3.00 5.11 3.37
CA PHE A 94 -2.03 6.18 3.63
C PHE A 94 -0.64 5.60 3.91
N ASP A 95 0.37 5.98 3.12
CA ASP A 95 1.71 5.38 3.13
C ASP A 95 2.87 6.36 3.39
N THR A 96 2.58 7.60 3.74
CA THR A 96 3.62 8.54 4.15
C THR A 96 4.09 8.21 5.57
N HIS A 97 5.00 7.23 5.69
CA HIS A 97 5.40 6.57 6.93
C HIS A 97 5.69 7.54 8.09
N ALA A 98 6.45 8.61 7.83
CA ALA A 98 6.82 9.60 8.85
C ALA A 98 5.61 10.36 9.43
N ARG A 99 4.48 10.40 8.72
CA ARG A 99 3.27 11.12 9.10
C ARG A 99 2.12 10.23 9.58
N ILE A 100 2.32 8.91 9.66
CA ILE A 100 1.29 7.98 10.14
C ILE A 100 0.81 8.32 11.56
N PRO A 101 1.66 8.65 12.54
CA PRO A 101 1.19 9.01 13.87
C PRO A 101 0.30 10.27 13.89
N GLU A 102 0.64 11.29 13.11
CA GLU A 102 -0.17 12.50 12.94
C GLU A 102 -1.51 12.18 12.30
N HIS A 103 -1.49 11.42 11.21
CA HIS A 103 -2.68 10.98 10.49
C HIS A 103 -3.61 10.18 11.39
N PHE A 104 -3.07 9.23 12.15
CA PHE A 104 -3.82 8.45 13.14
C PHE A 104 -4.54 9.37 14.16
N SER A 105 -3.83 10.34 14.73
CA SER A 105 -4.39 11.24 15.73
C SER A 105 -5.57 12.04 15.18
N ASN A 106 -5.41 12.60 13.96
CA ASN A 106 -6.44 13.41 13.31
C ASN A 106 -7.68 12.58 12.96
N VAL A 107 -7.48 11.38 12.41
CA VAL A 107 -8.57 10.47 12.05
C VAL A 107 -9.27 9.94 13.29
N ASN A 108 -8.52 9.58 14.35
CA ASN A 108 -9.08 9.06 15.59
C ASN A 108 -10.01 10.08 16.28
N LYS A 109 -9.63 11.35 16.27
CA LYS A 109 -10.48 12.43 16.78
C LYS A 109 -11.80 12.46 16.04
N SER A 110 -11.78 12.52 14.70
CA SER A 110 -12.98 12.58 13.86
C SER A 110 -13.88 11.37 14.01
N ALA A 111 -13.30 10.16 13.98
CA ALA A 111 -14.05 8.92 14.07
C ALA A 111 -14.71 8.72 15.44
N LYS A 112 -14.02 9.10 16.54
CA LYS A 112 -14.57 9.01 17.90
C LYS A 112 -15.72 9.97 18.16
N GLU A 113 -15.67 11.18 17.61
CA GLU A 113 -16.72 12.19 17.78
C GLU A 113 -18.09 11.71 17.24
N THR A 114 -18.09 10.77 16.30
CA THR A 114 -19.30 10.31 15.61
C THR A 114 -19.54 8.81 15.71
N ASN A 115 -18.77 8.09 16.52
CA ASN A 115 -18.84 6.64 16.72
C ASN A 115 -18.67 5.84 15.42
N HIS A 116 -17.84 6.32 14.50
CA HIS A 116 -17.41 5.57 13.33
C HIS A 116 -16.08 4.86 13.60
N ILE A 117 -15.79 3.85 12.80
CA ILE A 117 -14.51 3.15 12.81
C ILE A 117 -13.72 3.54 11.56
N ALA A 118 -12.42 3.82 11.71
CA ALA A 118 -11.56 4.20 10.62
C ALA A 118 -10.27 3.36 10.65
N LEU A 119 -10.03 2.52 9.67
CA LEU A 119 -8.78 1.78 9.53
C LEU A 119 -7.85 2.56 8.61
N ILE A 120 -6.69 2.95 9.11
CA ILE A 120 -5.71 3.72 8.35
C ILE A 120 -4.48 2.93 7.98
N SER A 121 -3.77 3.41 6.96
CA SER A 121 -2.47 2.88 6.53
C SER A 121 -2.51 1.38 6.25
N CYS A 122 -3.57 0.95 5.56
CA CYS A 122 -3.84 -0.44 5.25
C CYS A 122 -3.46 -0.75 3.79
N GLY A 123 -2.42 -1.54 3.63
CA GLY A 123 -1.93 -2.01 2.35
C GLY A 123 -0.97 -3.18 2.56
N TRP A 124 -0.03 -3.37 1.63
CA TRP A 124 0.99 -4.37 1.85
C TRP A 124 2.22 -3.80 2.62
N ASP A 125 2.58 -2.51 2.42
CA ASP A 125 3.54 -1.78 3.26
C ASP A 125 3.32 -0.25 3.17
N PRO A 126 2.75 0.39 4.20
CA PRO A 126 2.35 -0.21 5.50
C PRO A 126 1.16 -1.17 5.40
N GLY A 127 1.05 -2.06 6.35
CA GLY A 127 -0.01 -3.07 6.46
C GLY A 127 0.56 -4.46 6.68
N LEU A 128 0.54 -5.33 5.65
CA LEU A 128 1.02 -6.71 5.76
C LEU A 128 2.47 -6.80 6.25
N PHE A 129 3.39 -6.03 5.66
CA PHE A 129 4.79 -6.01 6.11
C PHE A 129 4.94 -5.42 7.51
N SER A 130 4.06 -4.51 7.92
CA SER A 130 4.04 -3.99 9.29
C SER A 130 3.72 -5.09 10.30
N LEU A 131 2.72 -5.94 10.01
CA LEU A 131 2.41 -7.12 10.81
C LEU A 131 3.56 -8.13 10.82
N ASN A 132 4.17 -8.38 9.68
CA ASN A 132 5.30 -9.30 9.58
C ASN A 132 6.49 -8.82 10.42
N ARG A 133 6.77 -7.50 10.41
CA ARG A 133 7.79 -6.91 11.30
C ARG A 133 7.44 -7.06 12.77
N LEU A 134 6.20 -6.77 13.15
CA LEU A 134 5.74 -6.90 14.54
C LEU A 134 5.85 -8.34 15.04
N MET A 135 5.34 -9.31 14.28
CA MET A 135 5.39 -10.72 14.65
C MET A 135 6.84 -11.22 14.76
N ALA A 136 7.67 -10.91 13.77
CA ALA A 136 9.07 -11.33 13.77
C ALA A 136 9.84 -10.73 14.94
N ASP A 137 9.60 -9.46 15.29
CA ASP A 137 10.20 -8.79 16.44
C ASP A 137 9.75 -9.43 17.76
N SER A 138 8.46 -9.75 17.87
CA SER A 138 7.90 -10.37 19.08
C SER A 138 8.37 -11.80 19.30
N PHE A 139 8.53 -12.58 18.22
CA PHE A 139 8.95 -13.99 18.31
C PHE A 139 10.45 -14.16 18.50
N LEU A 140 11.24 -13.22 17.99
CA LEU A 140 12.69 -13.25 18.05
C LEU A 140 13.24 -11.92 18.60
N PRO A 141 13.05 -11.62 19.91
CA PRO A 141 13.40 -10.32 20.48
C PRO A 141 14.89 -9.99 20.38
N ASN A 142 15.78 -10.98 20.48
CA ASN A 142 17.23 -10.81 20.35
C ASN A 142 17.65 -10.87 18.88
N GLY A 143 17.24 -9.89 18.06
CA GLY A 143 17.55 -9.87 16.65
C GLY A 143 17.44 -8.49 16.02
N ASN A 144 17.80 -8.42 14.73
CA ASN A 144 17.69 -7.22 13.91
C ASN A 144 16.69 -7.44 12.77
N SER A 145 15.84 -6.45 12.53
CA SER A 145 14.86 -6.47 11.45
C SER A 145 15.38 -5.72 10.23
N TYR A 146 15.11 -6.27 9.07
CA TYR A 146 15.46 -5.70 7.77
C TYR A 146 14.24 -5.71 6.86
N THR A 147 14.05 -4.62 6.12
CA THR A 147 13.07 -4.56 5.05
C THR A 147 13.78 -4.20 3.76
N PHE A 148 13.56 -5.00 2.73
CA PHE A 148 14.05 -4.78 1.37
C PHE A 148 12.84 -4.70 0.44
N TRP A 149 12.68 -3.56 -0.23
CA TRP A 149 11.59 -3.35 -1.20
C TRP A 149 12.06 -3.64 -2.62
N GLY A 150 11.19 -4.23 -3.42
CA GLY A 150 11.42 -4.46 -4.83
C GLY A 150 11.64 -5.95 -5.20
N LYS A 151 12.00 -6.25 -6.43
CA LYS A 151 12.09 -5.29 -7.52
C LYS A 151 10.69 -4.71 -7.82
N GLY A 152 10.56 -3.38 -7.83
CA GLY A 152 9.23 -2.79 -8.02
C GLY A 152 9.23 -1.33 -8.42
N VAL A 153 8.17 -0.92 -9.12
CA VAL A 153 7.96 0.45 -9.60
C VAL A 153 7.57 1.37 -8.45
N SER A 154 8.35 2.41 -8.20
CA SER A 154 7.97 3.50 -7.32
C SER A 154 7.29 4.62 -8.09
N GLN A 155 6.00 4.84 -7.84
CA GLN A 155 5.23 5.87 -8.53
C GLN A 155 5.73 7.29 -8.19
N GLY A 156 5.99 7.56 -6.90
CA GLY A 156 6.47 8.87 -6.47
C GLY A 156 7.83 9.26 -7.07
N HIS A 157 8.78 8.31 -7.14
CA HIS A 157 10.07 8.54 -7.80
C HIS A 157 9.91 8.68 -9.32
N SER A 158 9.04 7.89 -9.93
CA SER A 158 8.74 8.01 -11.36
C SER A 158 8.11 9.36 -11.70
N ASP A 159 7.21 9.87 -10.84
CA ASP A 159 6.63 11.21 -10.99
C ASP A 159 7.68 12.32 -10.85
N ALA A 160 8.63 12.16 -9.93
CA ALA A 160 9.73 13.11 -9.77
C ALA A 160 10.60 13.19 -11.03
N ILE A 161 10.94 12.05 -11.63
CA ILE A 161 11.69 11.98 -12.90
C ILE A 161 10.92 12.70 -14.03
N ARG A 162 9.61 12.45 -14.16
CA ARG A 162 8.78 13.05 -15.22
C ARG A 162 8.63 14.57 -15.13
N ARG A 163 8.98 15.18 -13.99
CA ARG A 163 8.97 16.65 -13.82
C ARG A 163 10.28 17.32 -14.22
N ILE A 164 11.33 16.56 -14.50
CA ILE A 164 12.62 17.10 -14.94
C ILE A 164 12.47 17.66 -16.36
N LYS A 165 13.02 18.85 -16.60
CA LYS A 165 13.02 19.49 -17.91
C LYS A 165 13.73 18.61 -18.94
N GLY A 166 13.14 18.39 -20.10
CA GLY A 166 13.67 17.53 -21.16
C GLY A 166 13.34 16.04 -20.97
N VAL A 167 12.59 15.67 -19.95
CA VAL A 167 12.06 14.32 -19.78
C VAL A 167 10.63 14.25 -20.31
N LYS A 168 10.40 13.43 -21.32
CA LYS A 168 9.07 13.15 -21.88
C LYS A 168 8.30 12.16 -21.04
N ASN A 169 8.98 11.11 -20.57
CA ASN A 169 8.39 10.08 -19.70
C ASN A 169 9.48 9.32 -18.95
N GLY A 170 9.10 8.59 -17.89
CA GLY A 170 10.07 7.81 -17.15
C GLY A 170 9.44 6.94 -16.06
N VAL A 171 10.12 5.86 -15.74
CA VAL A 171 9.77 4.94 -14.66
C VAL A 171 11.00 4.60 -13.84
N GLN A 172 10.83 4.45 -12.53
CA GLN A 172 11.89 4.06 -11.62
C GLN A 172 11.52 2.78 -10.89
N TYR A 173 12.50 1.88 -10.82
CA TYR A 173 12.43 0.65 -10.03
C TYR A 173 13.30 0.75 -8.78
N THR A 174 12.72 0.42 -7.64
CA THR A 174 13.47 0.08 -6.44
C THR A 174 13.94 -1.35 -6.57
N VAL A 175 15.24 -1.58 -6.44
CA VAL A 175 15.86 -2.90 -6.58
C VAL A 175 16.55 -3.24 -5.26
N PRO A 176 16.20 -4.34 -4.60
CA PRO A 176 16.87 -4.75 -3.37
C PRO A 176 18.29 -5.22 -3.66
N ASN A 177 19.20 -4.96 -2.74
CA ASN A 177 20.59 -5.41 -2.86
C ASN A 177 20.68 -6.87 -2.42
N GLU A 178 20.89 -7.77 -3.38
CA GLU A 178 20.96 -9.23 -3.16
C GLU A 178 22.10 -9.66 -2.24
N GLU A 179 23.25 -8.97 -2.30
CA GLU A 179 24.37 -9.26 -1.41
C GLU A 179 23.99 -8.99 0.04
N SER A 180 23.38 -7.86 0.32
CA SER A 180 22.90 -7.49 1.65
C SER A 180 21.81 -8.45 2.16
N ILE A 181 20.89 -8.86 1.32
CA ILE A 181 19.88 -9.87 1.66
C ILE A 181 20.57 -11.19 2.06
N ASN A 182 21.52 -11.65 1.25
CA ASN A 182 22.22 -12.90 1.51
C ASN A 182 23.08 -12.86 2.77
N ARG A 183 23.66 -11.72 3.12
CA ARG A 183 24.36 -11.53 4.40
C ARG A 183 23.39 -11.67 5.59
N VAL A 184 22.21 -11.09 5.50
CA VAL A 184 21.18 -11.25 6.54
C VAL A 184 20.75 -12.71 6.66
N ARG A 185 20.48 -13.39 5.53
CA ARG A 185 20.10 -14.82 5.49
C ARG A 185 21.16 -15.75 6.10
N LYS A 186 22.44 -15.36 6.03
CA LYS A 186 23.54 -16.07 6.69
C LYS A 186 23.66 -15.80 8.19
N GLY A 187 22.84 -14.91 8.75
CA GLY A 187 22.88 -14.55 10.17
C GLY A 187 24.02 -13.58 10.55
N GLU A 188 24.60 -12.88 9.58
CA GLU A 188 25.70 -11.92 9.84
C GLU A 188 25.24 -10.67 10.61
N ASN A 189 23.96 -10.34 10.60
CA ASN A 189 23.37 -9.16 11.26
C ASN A 189 24.05 -7.83 10.89
N PRO A 190 24.24 -7.50 9.59
CA PRO A 190 24.97 -6.31 9.17
C PRO A 190 24.20 -5.02 9.56
N LYS A 191 24.95 -3.97 9.91
CA LYS A 191 24.38 -2.61 9.93
C LYS A 191 24.38 -2.08 8.51
N LEU A 192 23.18 -1.89 7.93
CA LEU A 192 23.01 -1.46 6.54
C LEU A 192 22.43 -0.05 6.49
N ASN A 193 23.07 0.82 5.73
CA ASN A 193 22.52 2.12 5.35
C ASN A 193 21.56 2.00 4.16
N THR A 194 20.97 3.10 3.73
CA THR A 194 20.00 3.17 2.63
C THR A 194 20.58 2.61 1.33
N ARG A 195 21.79 3.02 0.97
CA ARG A 195 22.51 2.64 -0.26
C ARG A 195 22.87 1.14 -0.28
N GLU A 196 23.20 0.57 0.87
CA GLU A 196 23.48 -0.86 0.99
C GLU A 196 22.22 -1.73 0.90
N LYS A 197 21.04 -1.17 1.17
CA LYS A 197 19.77 -1.92 1.08
C LYS A 197 19.17 -1.93 -0.31
N HIS A 198 19.23 -0.81 -1.02
CA HIS A 198 18.48 -0.62 -2.27
C HIS A 198 19.29 0.13 -3.31
N LEU A 199 19.12 -0.29 -4.55
CA LEU A 199 19.55 0.39 -5.75
C LEU A 199 18.35 1.07 -6.43
N ARG A 200 18.62 2.07 -7.29
CA ARG A 200 17.62 2.71 -8.13
C ARG A 200 17.95 2.44 -9.60
N GLU A 201 16.96 1.95 -10.33
CA GLU A 201 17.06 1.71 -11.77
C GLU A 201 16.01 2.54 -12.48
N CYS A 202 16.43 3.50 -13.28
CA CYS A 202 15.56 4.43 -13.98
C CYS A 202 15.58 4.13 -15.47
N PHE A 203 14.40 4.17 -16.10
CA PHE A 203 14.21 4.10 -17.53
C PHE A 203 13.53 5.38 -17.98
N VAL A 204 14.22 6.18 -18.80
CA VAL A 204 13.86 7.56 -19.11
C VAL A 204 13.72 7.75 -20.60
N VAL A 205 12.62 8.35 -21.04
CA VAL A 205 12.41 8.83 -22.39
C VAL A 205 12.71 10.32 -22.39
N ALA A 206 13.81 10.71 -23.03
CA ALA A 206 14.17 12.12 -23.18
C ALA A 206 13.40 12.76 -24.35
N GLU A 207 13.13 14.07 -24.26
CA GLU A 207 12.64 14.87 -25.38
C GLU A 207 13.71 14.95 -26.49
N GLU A 208 13.27 15.20 -27.70
CA GLU A 208 14.19 15.37 -28.83
C GLU A 208 15.15 16.57 -28.61
N GLY A 209 16.45 16.34 -28.76
CA GLY A 209 17.48 17.35 -28.51
C GLY A 209 17.79 17.63 -27.02
N ALA A 210 17.16 16.95 -26.07
CA ALA A 210 17.46 17.13 -24.66
C ALA A 210 18.86 16.61 -24.29
N ASN A 211 19.52 17.31 -23.35
CA ASN A 211 20.82 16.91 -22.83
C ASN A 211 20.69 15.75 -21.82
N LYS A 212 20.96 14.53 -22.29
CA LYS A 212 20.86 13.31 -21.49
C LYS A 212 21.79 13.29 -20.26
N GLU A 213 22.99 13.86 -20.40
CA GLU A 213 23.96 13.89 -19.29
C GLU A 213 23.46 14.81 -18.16
N GLU A 214 22.84 15.95 -18.51
CA GLU A 214 22.26 16.87 -17.56
C GLU A 214 21.05 16.23 -16.82
N ILE A 215 20.17 15.56 -17.57
CA ILE A 215 19.03 14.81 -17.00
C ILE A 215 19.52 13.73 -16.03
N GLU A 216 20.51 12.93 -16.42
CA GLU A 216 21.09 11.89 -15.56
C GLU A 216 21.67 12.48 -14.27
N LYS A 217 22.42 13.58 -14.40
CA LYS A 217 23.01 14.29 -13.26
C LYS A 217 21.92 14.86 -12.33
N GLU A 218 20.85 15.43 -12.87
CA GLU A 218 19.74 15.95 -12.10
C GLU A 218 19.00 14.83 -11.33
N ILE A 219 18.74 13.68 -11.99
CA ILE A 219 18.16 12.51 -11.34
C ILE A 219 19.04 12.06 -10.16
N LYS A 220 20.32 11.77 -10.40
CA LYS A 220 21.22 11.21 -9.39
C LYS A 220 21.43 12.12 -8.18
N ASN A 221 21.31 13.45 -8.34
CA ASN A 221 21.48 14.42 -7.26
C ASN A 221 20.17 14.92 -6.65
N MET A 222 19.01 14.37 -7.06
CA MET A 222 17.71 14.82 -6.57
C MET A 222 17.55 14.43 -5.09
N LYS A 223 17.50 15.46 -4.23
CA LYS A 223 17.35 15.29 -2.77
C LYS A 223 16.06 14.59 -2.40
N ASN A 224 16.14 13.74 -1.40
CA ASN A 224 15.03 12.93 -0.85
C ASN A 224 14.51 11.83 -1.79
N TYR A 225 15.08 11.67 -2.98
CA TYR A 225 14.65 10.66 -3.94
C TYR A 225 15.81 9.74 -4.37
N PHE A 226 16.95 10.30 -4.79
CA PHE A 226 18.02 9.53 -5.43
C PHE A 226 19.41 9.75 -4.83
N ASP A 227 19.67 10.87 -4.17
CA ASP A 227 21.00 11.28 -3.68
C ASP A 227 21.61 10.31 -2.64
N GLU A 228 20.77 9.55 -1.93
CA GLU A 228 21.22 8.53 -0.98
C GLU A 228 21.34 7.12 -1.58
N TYR A 229 21.19 6.96 -2.91
CA TYR A 229 21.18 5.65 -3.58
C TYR A 229 22.19 5.55 -4.71
N ASP A 230 22.64 4.33 -4.99
CA ASP A 230 23.29 4.02 -6.26
C ASP A 230 22.22 3.92 -7.33
N THR A 231 22.28 4.90 -8.27
CA THR A 231 21.24 5.09 -9.28
C THR A 231 21.81 4.87 -10.68
N THR A 232 21.18 3.96 -11.43
CA THR A 232 21.44 3.76 -12.86
C THR A 232 20.33 4.41 -13.67
N VAL A 233 20.70 5.17 -14.71
CA VAL A 233 19.76 5.83 -15.61
C VAL A 233 19.95 5.28 -17.02
N ASN A 234 18.89 4.66 -17.55
CA ASN A 234 18.84 4.09 -18.90
C ASN A 234 17.94 4.95 -19.77
N PHE A 235 18.48 5.51 -20.84
CA PHE A 235 17.68 6.24 -21.83
C PHE A 235 17.14 5.26 -22.86
N ILE A 236 15.82 5.23 -23.00
CA ILE A 236 15.09 4.31 -23.88
C ILE A 236 14.08 5.06 -24.74
N THR A 237 13.51 4.37 -25.71
CA THR A 237 12.41 4.91 -26.54
C THR A 237 11.06 4.83 -25.81
N GLU A 238 10.10 5.63 -26.26
CA GLU A 238 8.72 5.57 -25.73
C GLU A 238 8.06 4.21 -26.02
N GLU A 239 8.40 3.60 -27.15
CA GLU A 239 7.92 2.27 -27.52
C GLU A 239 8.47 1.18 -26.57
N GLU A 240 9.75 1.23 -26.25
CA GLU A 240 10.38 0.33 -25.27
C GLU A 240 9.79 0.54 -23.88
N LEU A 241 9.58 1.78 -23.45
CA LEU A 241 8.95 2.08 -22.16
C LEU A 241 7.56 1.46 -22.09
N LYS A 242 6.74 1.67 -23.12
CA LYS A 242 5.38 1.11 -23.20
C LYS A 242 5.37 -0.41 -23.24
N LYS A 243 6.28 -1.02 -23.98
CA LYS A 243 6.35 -2.49 -24.14
C LYS A 243 6.83 -3.19 -22.85
N ASN A 244 7.88 -2.65 -22.22
CA ASN A 244 8.63 -3.37 -21.19
C ASN A 244 8.34 -2.86 -19.76
N HIS A 245 7.80 -1.62 -19.61
CA HIS A 245 7.69 -0.94 -18.33
C HIS A 245 6.29 -0.38 -18.03
N SER A 246 5.26 -0.89 -18.71
CA SER A 246 3.87 -0.46 -18.50
C SER A 246 3.18 -1.10 -17.29
N LYS A 247 3.74 -2.18 -16.77
CA LYS A 247 3.22 -2.87 -15.57
C LYS A 247 3.73 -2.21 -14.29
N MET A 248 3.08 -2.49 -13.20
CA MET A 248 3.44 -1.98 -11.86
C MET A 248 3.79 -3.12 -10.89
N PRO A 249 4.82 -3.94 -11.20
CA PRO A 249 5.26 -4.98 -10.28
C PRO A 249 5.86 -4.35 -9.02
N HIS A 250 5.76 -5.06 -7.90
CA HIS A 250 6.40 -4.68 -6.65
C HIS A 250 6.61 -5.89 -5.74
N GLY A 251 6.88 -5.64 -4.46
CA GLY A 251 7.06 -6.63 -3.42
C GLY A 251 8.30 -6.37 -2.59
N GLY A 252 8.86 -7.41 -2.02
CA GLY A 252 10.06 -7.33 -1.22
C GLY A 252 10.15 -8.40 -0.15
N PHE A 253 10.98 -8.11 0.86
CA PHE A 253 11.28 -9.03 1.95
C PHE A 253 11.24 -8.31 3.30
N VAL A 254 10.65 -8.96 4.30
CA VAL A 254 10.87 -8.64 5.71
C VAL A 254 11.66 -9.79 6.30
N LEU A 255 12.86 -9.51 6.77
CA LEU A 255 13.72 -10.48 7.42
C LEU A 255 13.97 -10.07 8.87
N ARG A 256 14.04 -11.07 9.73
CA ARG A 256 14.55 -10.92 11.08
C ARG A 256 15.63 -11.97 11.30
N SER A 257 16.80 -11.51 11.66
CA SER A 257 17.92 -12.37 12.00
C SER A 257 18.28 -12.16 13.47
N GLY A 258 18.35 -13.24 14.23
CA GLY A 258 18.58 -13.17 15.66
C GLY A 258 19.10 -14.49 16.23
N LYS A 259 19.09 -14.56 17.54
CA LYS A 259 19.65 -15.71 18.27
C LYS A 259 18.72 -16.20 19.36
N THR A 260 18.72 -17.52 19.57
CA THR A 260 18.09 -18.20 20.70
C THR A 260 19.10 -19.06 21.46
N GLY A 261 18.68 -19.66 22.57
CA GLY A 261 19.53 -20.38 23.48
C GLY A 261 20.11 -19.50 24.58
N LEU A 262 20.61 -20.14 25.67
CA LEU A 262 21.05 -19.43 26.86
C LEU A 262 22.24 -18.48 26.56
N ASN A 263 23.15 -18.89 25.69
CA ASN A 263 24.32 -18.13 25.28
C ASN A 263 24.23 -17.60 23.84
N GLY A 264 23.02 -17.63 23.23
CA GLY A 264 22.83 -17.21 21.83
C GLY A 264 23.50 -18.15 20.83
N GLU A 265 23.54 -19.44 21.10
CA GLU A 265 24.19 -20.46 20.30
C GLU A 265 23.42 -20.83 19.02
N ASN A 266 22.10 -20.61 18.96
CA ASN A 266 21.30 -20.90 17.78
C ASN A 266 21.09 -19.63 16.95
N ASN A 267 21.32 -19.71 15.65
CA ASN A 267 20.98 -18.64 14.71
C ASN A 267 19.60 -18.90 14.11
N GLU A 268 18.73 -17.90 14.21
CA GLU A 268 17.35 -17.99 13.72
C GLU A 268 17.09 -16.92 12.68
N ILE A 269 16.42 -17.29 11.61
CA ILE A 269 16.01 -16.40 10.54
C ILE A 269 14.50 -16.54 10.33
N ILE A 270 13.79 -15.42 10.42
CA ILE A 270 12.40 -15.32 9.96
C ILE A 270 12.42 -14.51 8.67
N GLU A 271 11.82 -15.03 7.61
CA GLU A 271 11.73 -14.35 6.32
C GLU A 271 10.30 -14.40 5.80
N TYR A 272 9.77 -13.22 5.48
CA TYR A 272 8.52 -13.05 4.73
C TYR A 272 8.85 -12.45 3.38
N SER A 273 8.37 -13.07 2.32
CA SER A 273 8.58 -12.63 0.95
C SER A 273 7.25 -12.33 0.28
N LEU A 274 7.21 -11.24 -0.49
CA LEU A 274 6.07 -10.82 -1.26
C LEU A 274 6.50 -10.49 -2.68
N ARG A 275 5.81 -11.09 -3.68
CA ARG A 275 6.03 -10.84 -5.09
C ARG A 275 4.71 -10.49 -5.76
N LEU A 276 4.64 -9.29 -6.32
CA LEU A 276 3.43 -8.73 -6.90
C LEU A 276 3.67 -8.42 -8.38
N ASP A 277 2.80 -8.93 -9.25
CA ASP A 277 2.76 -8.51 -10.65
C ASP A 277 2.05 -7.17 -10.81
N SER A 278 1.15 -6.84 -9.87
CA SER A 278 0.44 -5.56 -9.84
C SER A 278 0.29 -5.06 -8.39
N ASN A 279 0.99 -3.98 -8.07
CA ASN A 279 0.89 -3.31 -6.77
C ASN A 279 -0.54 -2.83 -6.45
N PRO A 280 -1.25 -2.07 -7.32
CA PRO A 280 -2.57 -1.57 -6.98
C PRO A 280 -3.60 -2.68 -6.79
N GLU A 281 -3.55 -3.78 -7.55
CA GLU A 281 -4.49 -4.89 -7.43
C GLU A 281 -4.31 -5.65 -6.12
N PHE A 282 -3.06 -5.90 -5.71
CA PHE A 282 -2.82 -6.55 -4.43
C PHE A 282 -3.17 -5.64 -3.24
N THR A 283 -2.84 -4.35 -3.31
CA THR A 283 -3.26 -3.37 -2.29
C THR A 283 -4.79 -3.34 -2.16
N ALA A 284 -5.50 -3.35 -3.28
CA ALA A 284 -6.95 -3.43 -3.30
C ALA A 284 -7.50 -4.70 -2.62
N SER A 285 -6.87 -5.85 -2.85
CA SER A 285 -7.24 -7.11 -2.20
C SER A 285 -7.05 -7.05 -0.69
N VAL A 286 -5.97 -6.42 -0.24
CA VAL A 286 -5.73 -6.17 1.21
C VAL A 286 -6.81 -5.27 1.78
N LEU A 287 -7.08 -4.10 1.15
CA LEU A 287 -8.14 -3.18 1.60
C LEU A 287 -9.50 -3.86 1.69
N THR A 288 -9.85 -4.68 0.70
CA THR A 288 -11.12 -5.41 0.67
C THR A 288 -11.24 -6.43 1.80
N ALA A 289 -10.17 -7.19 2.07
CA ALA A 289 -10.15 -8.12 3.20
C ALA A 289 -10.29 -7.40 4.54
N TYR A 290 -9.62 -6.26 4.70
CA TYR A 290 -9.73 -5.46 5.91
C TYR A 290 -11.07 -4.72 6.03
N ALA A 291 -11.75 -4.40 4.93
CA ALA A 291 -13.12 -3.86 4.98
C ALA A 291 -14.08 -4.86 5.67
N ARG A 292 -13.93 -6.17 5.40
CA ARG A 292 -14.68 -7.22 6.13
C ARG A 292 -14.41 -7.17 7.64
N ALA A 293 -13.16 -7.01 8.04
CA ALA A 293 -12.79 -6.92 9.44
C ALA A 293 -13.35 -5.67 10.11
N VAL A 294 -13.27 -4.53 9.45
CA VAL A 294 -13.85 -3.25 9.91
C VAL A 294 -15.36 -3.38 10.11
N TYR A 295 -16.06 -3.98 9.16
CA TYR A 295 -17.50 -4.26 9.29
C TYR A 295 -17.81 -5.11 10.52
N LYS A 296 -17.09 -6.22 10.72
CA LYS A 296 -17.27 -7.10 11.88
C LYS A 296 -16.96 -6.43 13.22
N LEU A 297 -16.00 -5.51 13.26
CA LEU A 297 -15.69 -4.72 14.47
C LEU A 297 -16.77 -3.68 14.74
N LYS A 298 -17.25 -3.00 13.70
CA LYS A 298 -18.35 -2.03 13.80
C LYS A 298 -19.62 -2.69 14.37
N GLU A 299 -19.96 -3.90 13.89
CA GLU A 299 -21.10 -4.68 14.41
C GLU A 299 -20.93 -5.07 15.89
N LYS A 300 -19.71 -5.12 16.41
CA LYS A 300 -19.39 -5.31 17.83
C LYS A 300 -19.40 -4.01 18.66
N GLY A 301 -19.72 -2.88 18.03
CA GLY A 301 -19.74 -1.58 18.68
C GLY A 301 -18.37 -0.92 18.84
N ASP A 302 -17.35 -1.37 18.10
CA ASP A 302 -16.03 -0.73 18.11
C ASP A 302 -16.05 0.56 17.27
N PHE A 303 -15.23 1.54 17.65
CA PHE A 303 -15.13 2.83 16.98
C PHE A 303 -13.75 3.47 17.17
N GLY A 304 -13.51 4.60 16.49
CA GLY A 304 -12.23 5.31 16.47
C GLY A 304 -11.28 4.80 15.40
N ALA A 305 -10.08 5.38 15.33
CA ALA A 305 -9.06 4.93 14.39
C ALA A 305 -8.44 3.61 14.84
N LYS A 306 -8.13 2.78 13.85
CA LYS A 306 -7.44 1.50 13.98
C LYS A 306 -6.31 1.44 12.97
N THR A 307 -5.36 0.57 13.23
CA THR A 307 -4.33 0.12 12.31
C THR A 307 -4.45 -1.40 12.10
N VAL A 308 -3.65 -1.96 11.22
CA VAL A 308 -3.58 -3.42 11.05
C VAL A 308 -3.21 -4.16 12.35
N PHE A 309 -2.59 -3.49 13.30
CA PHE A 309 -2.21 -4.06 14.60
C PHE A 309 -3.40 -4.31 15.53
N ASP A 310 -4.52 -3.62 15.31
CA ASP A 310 -5.72 -3.72 16.12
C ASP A 310 -6.71 -4.79 15.60
N ILE A 311 -6.39 -5.43 14.46
CA ILE A 311 -7.30 -6.33 13.77
C ILE A 311 -6.93 -7.79 14.03
N PRO A 312 -7.76 -8.58 14.72
CA PRO A 312 -7.58 -10.02 14.81
C PRO A 312 -7.60 -10.67 13.42
N PRO A 313 -6.59 -11.47 13.03
CA PRO A 313 -6.49 -12.04 11.69
C PRO A 313 -7.72 -12.83 11.22
N ALA A 314 -8.41 -13.53 12.13
CA ALA A 314 -9.61 -14.29 11.81
C ALA A 314 -10.76 -13.43 11.26
N LEU A 315 -10.78 -12.11 11.56
CA LEU A 315 -11.81 -11.21 11.06
C LEU A 315 -11.66 -10.92 9.55
N LEU A 316 -10.46 -11.10 8.99
CA LEU A 316 -10.19 -10.92 7.56
C LEU A 316 -10.87 -11.98 6.69
N SER A 317 -11.10 -13.16 7.24
CA SER A 317 -11.65 -14.30 6.51
C SER A 317 -13.18 -14.25 6.40
N LYS A 318 -13.73 -14.75 5.27
CA LYS A 318 -15.15 -15.06 5.13
C LYS A 318 -15.54 -16.38 5.83
N LYS A 319 -14.56 -17.20 6.17
CA LYS A 319 -14.77 -18.48 6.84
C LYS A 319 -15.24 -18.29 8.28
N SER A 320 -16.07 -19.21 8.77
CA SER A 320 -16.44 -19.31 10.16
C SER A 320 -15.24 -19.72 11.04
N GLN A 321 -15.38 -19.55 12.35
CA GLN A 321 -14.35 -20.00 13.28
C GLN A 321 -14.12 -21.52 13.19
N GLU A 322 -15.18 -22.31 13.00
CA GLU A 322 -15.09 -23.76 12.85
C GLU A 322 -14.30 -24.16 11.60
N GLU A 323 -14.58 -23.50 10.46
CA GLU A 323 -13.83 -23.73 9.22
C GLU A 323 -12.35 -23.34 9.36
N LEU A 324 -12.05 -22.21 10.03
CA LEU A 324 -10.66 -21.79 10.27
C LEU A 324 -9.91 -22.81 11.15
N LEU A 325 -10.54 -23.30 12.23
CA LEU A 325 -9.95 -24.33 13.09
C LEU A 325 -9.66 -25.63 12.31
N LYS A 326 -10.59 -26.04 11.45
CA LYS A 326 -10.49 -27.29 10.69
C LYS A 326 -9.45 -27.23 9.58
N GLU A 327 -9.31 -26.06 8.91
CA GLU A 327 -8.54 -25.97 7.67
C GLU A 327 -7.17 -25.31 7.85
N MET A 328 -6.96 -24.56 8.93
CA MET A 328 -5.76 -23.74 9.11
C MET A 328 -4.98 -24.04 10.42
N LEU A 329 -5.53 -24.84 11.33
CA LEU A 329 -4.85 -25.38 12.50
C LEU A 329 -4.78 -26.91 12.46
#